data_21a907256d2e3cc8dff537770b18c2f7
#
_entry.id   21a907256d2e3cc8dff537770b18c2f7
#
_cell.length_a   1.000
_cell.length_b   1.000
_cell.length_c   1.000
_cell.angle_alpha   90.00
_cell.angle_beta   90.00
_cell.angle_gamma   90.00
#
_symmetry.space_group_name_H-M   'P 1'
#
loop_
_entity.id
_entity.type
_entity.pdbx_description
1 polymer ?
#
loop_
_entity_poly.entity_id
_entity_poly.type
_entity_poly.pdbx_seq_one_letter_code
_entity_poly.pdbx_strand_id
1 'polypeptide(L)'
;MALHSGFTTKVLKQLQAGKPLDTTMLQELLFSHEKIARRQRKLYDIYTSVDLEIQHRQFTDDVKINNKLENDFYSSIVNQCIGYLFGTGLVYDVDPDKYDKDTYKEYQNDLFKWQIVNNIADLDMETGKYQAICGVAYRICYIEDGEEKVMNIKPWEIIPLEENGVMKYAIRYYKTYNAEGNEVIKIDFYDDKFVTEYVYGYGTASNETSLKVISKKEHLFKYCPVISFENNEDHIGDFEKVMTLVEAYNRLVSDTQNEIEEFRQAYMVFDNDAEIDKETIIAARQTGAFTLPEGSKAYYLTKDINPEFIQLQKDMLEENIYKFSQSVNMTDENFSGGTQTGESRKWKILDLENKAIVKERKFEKALREQFKILCSSWNVRGKDLKYWDIYIQFSRAIPKDLSYLADVVTKLKGIVSDRTLISLLPFIDDIDFEFEQREEELTSTYGQLYNDLPDTASQLPNASE
;
A
#
# COMPACT_ATOMS: atom_id res chain seq x y z
N MET A 1 9.86 17.37 1.81
CA MET A 1 10.72 18.23 2.66
C MET A 1 11.99 17.45 2.93
N ALA A 2 13.09 17.83 2.29
CA ALA A 2 14.34 17.03 2.31
C ALA A 2 14.78 16.71 3.74
N LEU A 3 15.10 15.43 3.97
CA LEU A 3 15.65 14.87 5.21
C LEU A 3 17.01 15.50 5.62
N HIS A 4 17.57 16.38 4.77
CA HIS A 4 18.87 17.01 5.01
C HIS A 4 18.72 18.27 5.87
N SER A 5 18.50 18.06 7.17
CA SER A 5 18.77 19.13 8.11
C SER A 5 20.30 19.35 8.17
N GLY A 6 20.75 20.58 8.44
CA GLY A 6 22.18 20.83 8.62
C GLY A 6 22.83 19.95 9.70
N PHE A 7 22.04 19.47 10.67
CA PHE A 7 22.46 18.52 11.72
C PHE A 7 22.76 17.13 11.16
N THR A 8 21.91 16.59 10.30
CA THR A 8 22.12 15.27 9.67
C THR A 8 23.41 15.26 8.87
N THR A 9 23.69 16.31 8.08
CA THR A 9 24.92 16.45 7.31
C THR A 9 26.15 16.57 8.20
N LYS A 10 26.05 17.32 9.32
CA LYS A 10 27.12 17.47 10.29
C LYS A 10 27.49 16.13 10.92
N VAL A 11 26.50 15.39 11.42
CA VAL A 11 26.70 14.09 12.05
C VAL A 11 27.27 13.09 11.06
N LEU A 12 26.75 13.04 9.82
CA LEU A 12 27.26 12.18 8.76
C LEU A 12 28.77 12.40 8.53
N LYS A 13 29.22 13.65 8.40
CA LYS A 13 30.66 13.98 8.24
C LYS A 13 31.48 13.55 9.44
N GLN A 14 30.95 13.64 10.64
CA GLN A 14 31.65 13.20 11.85
C GLN A 14 31.83 11.67 11.91
N LEU A 15 30.77 10.93 11.56
CA LEU A 15 30.81 9.47 11.46
C LEU A 15 31.80 9.01 10.36
N GLN A 16 31.77 9.66 9.19
CA GLN A 16 32.74 9.39 8.11
C GLN A 16 34.18 9.69 8.50
N ALA A 17 34.41 10.65 9.40
CA ALA A 17 35.71 10.92 9.97
C ALA A 17 36.14 9.92 11.07
N GLY A 18 35.36 8.85 11.28
CA GLY A 18 35.67 7.77 12.23
C GLY A 18 35.28 8.07 13.68
N LYS A 19 34.52 9.14 13.95
CA LYS A 19 34.01 9.38 15.30
C LYS A 19 32.88 8.38 15.60
N PRO A 20 32.88 7.72 16.77
CA PRO A 20 31.78 6.86 17.19
C PRO A 20 30.51 7.70 17.44
N LEU A 21 29.35 7.07 17.31
CA LEU A 21 28.07 7.70 17.69
C LEU A 21 28.11 8.02 19.19
N ASP A 22 27.94 9.29 19.53
CA ASP A 22 27.89 9.77 20.92
C ASP A 22 26.50 10.30 21.28
N THR A 23 26.29 10.60 22.57
CA THR A 23 25.02 11.09 23.11
C THR A 23 24.55 12.38 22.42
N THR A 24 25.49 13.30 22.16
CA THR A 24 25.19 14.61 21.55
C THR A 24 24.75 14.45 20.10
N MET A 25 25.46 13.65 19.31
CA MET A 25 25.09 13.32 17.93
C MET A 25 23.69 12.70 17.87
N LEU A 26 23.43 11.73 18.76
CA LEU A 26 22.14 11.07 18.83
C LEU A 26 21.01 12.05 19.17
N GLN A 27 21.19 12.93 20.14
CA GLN A 27 20.21 13.95 20.51
C GLN A 27 19.91 14.90 19.35
N GLU A 28 20.95 15.37 18.64
CA GLU A 28 20.79 16.20 17.43
C GLU A 28 19.97 15.47 16.36
N LEU A 29 20.23 14.18 16.13
CA LEU A 29 19.52 13.36 15.13
C LEU A 29 18.06 13.11 15.55
N LEU A 30 17.79 12.71 16.78
CA LEU A 30 16.45 12.49 17.30
C LEU A 30 15.62 13.77 17.22
N PHE A 31 16.17 14.90 17.62
CA PHE A 31 15.51 16.21 17.53
C PHE A 31 15.17 16.57 16.08
N SER A 32 16.11 16.39 15.16
CA SER A 32 15.89 16.70 13.73
C SER A 32 14.85 15.78 13.08
N HIS A 33 14.77 14.54 13.54
CA HIS A 33 13.86 13.53 13.01
C HIS A 33 12.46 13.58 13.64
N GLU A 34 12.29 14.16 14.82
CA GLU A 34 11.02 14.14 15.57
C GLU A 34 9.84 14.64 14.75
N LYS A 35 9.99 15.72 14.00
CA LYS A 35 8.93 16.27 13.16
C LYS A 35 8.50 15.30 12.06
N ILE A 36 9.46 14.61 11.46
CA ILE A 36 9.24 13.64 10.39
C ILE A 36 8.54 12.41 10.96
N ALA A 37 9.06 11.86 12.04
CA ALA A 37 8.48 10.71 12.73
C ALA A 37 7.04 10.96 13.19
N ARG A 38 6.77 12.15 13.76
CA ARG A 38 5.43 12.56 14.17
C ARG A 38 4.46 12.65 12.98
N ARG A 39 4.90 13.24 11.85
CA ARG A 39 4.10 13.28 10.63
C ARG A 39 3.79 11.87 10.11
N GLN A 40 4.78 11.01 9.99
CA GLN A 40 4.61 9.65 9.48
C GLN A 40 3.68 8.82 10.37
N ARG A 41 3.82 8.93 11.69
CA ARG A 41 2.92 8.26 12.63
C ARG A 41 1.49 8.79 12.50
N LYS A 42 1.31 10.11 12.43
CA LYS A 42 -0.01 10.71 12.22
C LYS A 42 -0.67 10.24 10.93
N LEU A 43 0.07 10.13 9.83
CA LEU A 43 -0.46 9.61 8.57
C LEU A 43 -0.89 8.14 8.69
N TYR A 44 -0.12 7.34 9.43
CA TYR A 44 -0.49 5.95 9.70
C TYR A 44 -1.74 5.84 10.59
N ASP A 45 -1.85 6.67 11.63
CA ASP A 45 -3.00 6.73 12.52
C ASP A 45 -4.27 7.18 11.76
N ILE A 46 -4.15 8.12 10.81
CA ILE A 46 -5.23 8.53 9.90
C ILE A 46 -5.64 7.37 8.98
N TYR A 47 -4.69 6.67 8.37
CA TYR A 47 -4.97 5.50 7.52
C TYR A 47 -5.72 4.40 8.27
N THR A 48 -5.41 4.20 9.54
CA THR A 48 -6.06 3.20 10.41
C THR A 48 -7.32 3.71 11.11
N SER A 49 -7.77 4.93 10.78
CA SER A 49 -8.93 5.60 11.39
C SER A 49 -8.85 5.77 12.92
N VAL A 50 -7.62 5.80 13.47
CA VAL A 50 -7.41 5.99 14.92
C VAL A 50 -7.44 7.43 15.34
N ASP A 51 -6.98 8.37 14.49
CA ASP A 51 -6.86 9.80 14.80
C ASP A 51 -7.36 10.69 13.64
N LEU A 52 -8.67 10.69 13.42
CA LEU A 52 -9.32 11.54 12.41
C LEU A 52 -9.79 12.87 13.02
N GLU A 53 -9.66 13.96 12.25
CA GLU A 53 -10.07 15.31 12.71
C GLU A 53 -11.54 15.35 13.15
N ILE A 54 -12.43 14.67 12.45
CA ILE A 54 -13.85 14.63 12.78
C ILE A 54 -14.12 14.03 14.17
N GLN A 55 -13.29 13.11 14.67
CA GLN A 55 -13.42 12.50 16.00
C GLN A 55 -13.18 13.52 17.11
N HIS A 56 -12.33 14.52 16.86
CA HIS A 56 -11.97 15.57 17.80
C HIS A 56 -12.90 16.78 17.74
N ARG A 57 -13.89 16.75 16.84
CA ARG A 57 -14.85 17.84 16.68
C ARG A 57 -15.64 18.09 17.98
N GLN A 58 -15.65 19.32 18.43
CA GLN A 58 -16.42 19.78 19.60
C GLN A 58 -17.23 21.00 19.24
N PHE A 59 -18.45 21.10 19.77
CA PHE A 59 -19.24 22.31 19.77
C PHE A 59 -19.16 22.97 21.15
N THR A 60 -19.24 24.28 21.18
CA THR A 60 -19.28 25.07 22.43
C THR A 60 -20.60 24.91 23.21
N ASP A 61 -21.61 24.32 22.58
CA ASP A 61 -22.95 24.14 23.12
C ASP A 61 -23.24 22.62 23.23
N ASP A 62 -23.31 22.14 24.47
CA ASP A 62 -23.53 20.72 24.78
C ASP A 62 -24.93 20.20 24.38
N VAL A 63 -25.84 21.12 23.99
CA VAL A 63 -27.21 20.77 23.56
C VAL A 63 -27.27 20.39 22.09
N LYS A 64 -26.26 20.74 21.29
CA LYS A 64 -26.23 20.46 19.87
C LYS A 64 -25.87 19.00 19.58
N ILE A 65 -26.62 18.43 18.66
CA ILE A 65 -26.29 17.10 18.09
C ILE A 65 -24.94 17.17 17.40
N ASN A 66 -24.06 16.26 17.69
CA ASN A 66 -22.70 16.22 17.15
C ASN A 66 -22.36 14.84 16.60
N ASN A 67 -22.93 14.51 15.45
CA ASN A 67 -22.57 13.30 14.72
C ASN A 67 -21.15 13.43 14.17
N LYS A 68 -20.39 12.36 14.22
CA LYS A 68 -19.00 12.26 13.77
C LYS A 68 -18.90 11.11 12.79
N LEU A 69 -19.33 11.35 11.56
CA LEU A 69 -19.35 10.34 10.51
C LEU A 69 -18.00 10.31 9.79
N GLU A 70 -17.42 9.16 9.74
CA GLU A 70 -16.14 8.89 9.10
C GLU A 70 -16.37 8.25 7.74
N ASN A 71 -15.69 8.76 6.71
CA ASN A 71 -15.69 8.18 5.39
C ASN A 71 -14.25 7.83 5.04
N ASP A 72 -13.98 6.53 4.88
CA ASP A 72 -12.64 5.98 4.76
C ASP A 72 -12.07 6.10 3.34
N PHE A 73 -11.91 7.32 2.85
CA PHE A 73 -11.20 7.59 1.61
C PHE A 73 -9.71 7.29 1.71
N TYR A 74 -9.11 7.46 2.89
CA TYR A 74 -7.67 7.31 3.10
C TYR A 74 -7.20 5.90 2.82
N SER A 75 -7.85 4.91 3.42
CA SER A 75 -7.51 3.50 3.17
C SER A 75 -7.91 3.08 1.76
N SER A 76 -9.03 3.57 1.24
CA SER A 76 -9.48 3.29 -0.13
C SER A 76 -8.45 3.71 -1.18
N ILE A 77 -7.91 4.95 -1.08
CA ILE A 77 -6.88 5.48 -1.98
C ILE A 77 -5.61 4.64 -1.94
N VAL A 78 -5.14 4.28 -0.75
CA VAL A 78 -3.94 3.47 -0.56
C VAL A 78 -4.17 2.06 -1.10
N ASN A 79 -5.23 1.39 -0.66
CA ASN A 79 -5.50 -0.01 -0.98
C ASN A 79 -5.74 -0.21 -2.47
N GLN A 80 -6.38 0.75 -3.16
CA GLN A 80 -6.57 0.71 -4.60
C GLN A 80 -5.23 0.70 -5.35
N CYS A 81 -4.31 1.60 -4.99
CA CYS A 81 -3.01 1.68 -5.62
C CYS A 81 -2.14 0.45 -5.32
N ILE A 82 -2.16 -0.03 -4.07
CA ILE A 82 -1.39 -1.20 -3.63
C ILE A 82 -1.94 -2.47 -4.28
N GLY A 83 -3.26 -2.66 -4.29
CA GLY A 83 -3.89 -3.78 -4.99
C GLY A 83 -3.58 -3.78 -6.50
N TYR A 84 -3.53 -2.61 -7.11
CA TYR A 84 -3.19 -2.46 -8.54
C TYR A 84 -1.74 -2.85 -8.86
N LEU A 85 -0.78 -2.47 -8.00
CA LEU A 85 0.65 -2.69 -8.22
C LEU A 85 1.15 -4.06 -7.75
N PHE A 86 0.66 -4.53 -6.61
CA PHE A 86 1.20 -5.71 -5.91
C PHE A 86 0.21 -6.87 -5.83
N GLY A 87 -1.00 -6.72 -6.34
CA GLY A 87 -2.06 -7.72 -6.21
C GLY A 87 -1.76 -9.05 -6.91
N THR A 88 -0.89 -9.06 -7.92
CA THR A 88 -0.40 -10.27 -8.59
C THR A 88 0.94 -10.76 -8.07
N GLY A 89 1.56 -10.03 -7.13
CA GLY A 89 2.94 -10.23 -6.71
C GLY A 89 3.95 -9.77 -7.77
N LEU A 90 5.20 -9.60 -7.35
CA LEU A 90 6.32 -9.32 -8.25
C LEU A 90 6.99 -10.63 -8.67
N VAL A 91 7.45 -10.67 -9.91
CA VAL A 91 8.26 -11.79 -10.40
C VAL A 91 9.73 -11.41 -10.28
N TYR A 92 10.49 -12.26 -9.62
CA TYR A 92 11.93 -12.17 -9.49
C TYR A 92 12.56 -13.39 -10.17
N ASP A 93 13.44 -13.15 -11.13
CA ASP A 93 14.15 -14.23 -11.84
C ASP A 93 15.57 -13.78 -12.18
N VAL A 94 16.41 -14.71 -12.61
CA VAL A 94 17.77 -14.46 -13.05
C VAL A 94 17.79 -14.42 -14.58
N ASP A 95 18.63 -13.59 -15.18
CA ASP A 95 18.78 -13.51 -16.64
C ASP A 95 19.35 -14.83 -17.20
N PRO A 96 18.58 -15.62 -17.98
CA PRO A 96 19.01 -16.91 -18.47
C PRO A 96 20.19 -16.84 -19.46
N ASP A 97 20.38 -15.68 -20.11
CA ASP A 97 21.43 -15.50 -21.12
C ASP A 97 22.82 -15.20 -20.52
N LYS A 98 22.90 -14.99 -19.19
CA LYS A 98 24.13 -14.62 -18.49
C LYS A 98 24.89 -15.78 -17.89
N TYR A 99 24.23 -16.91 -17.70
CA TYR A 99 24.77 -18.07 -16.99
C TYR A 99 24.58 -19.34 -17.83
N ASP A 100 25.42 -20.34 -17.59
CA ASP A 100 25.17 -21.68 -18.12
C ASP A 100 23.91 -22.28 -17.49
N LYS A 101 23.33 -23.29 -18.15
CA LYS A 101 22.04 -23.88 -17.80
C LYS A 101 21.97 -24.40 -16.35
N ASP A 102 23.08 -24.93 -15.84
CA ASP A 102 23.10 -25.55 -14.50
C ASP A 102 23.23 -24.45 -13.44
N THR A 103 24.11 -23.47 -13.63
CA THR A 103 24.27 -22.31 -12.77
C THR A 103 23.00 -21.45 -12.75
N TYR A 104 22.34 -21.25 -13.90
CA TYR A 104 21.06 -20.54 -13.97
C TYR A 104 20.00 -21.21 -13.10
N LYS A 105 19.84 -22.54 -13.23
CA LYS A 105 18.86 -23.29 -12.42
C LYS A 105 19.16 -23.23 -10.93
N GLU A 106 20.44 -23.30 -10.55
CA GLU A 106 20.85 -23.17 -9.15
C GLU A 106 20.43 -21.80 -8.60
N TYR A 107 20.77 -20.71 -9.29
CA TYR A 107 20.46 -19.34 -8.84
C TYR A 107 18.96 -19.07 -8.83
N GLN A 108 18.22 -19.59 -9.81
CA GLN A 108 16.75 -19.50 -9.85
C GLN A 108 16.12 -20.21 -8.64
N ASN A 109 16.56 -21.42 -8.33
CA ASN A 109 16.07 -22.18 -7.17
C ASN A 109 16.39 -21.48 -5.85
N ASP A 110 17.60 -20.92 -5.72
CA ASP A 110 17.99 -20.18 -4.51
C ASP A 110 17.18 -18.91 -4.33
N LEU A 111 16.95 -18.17 -5.42
CA LEU A 111 16.12 -16.97 -5.41
C LEU A 111 14.66 -17.30 -5.06
N PHE A 112 14.12 -18.39 -5.61
CA PHE A 112 12.78 -18.87 -5.31
C PHE A 112 12.65 -19.32 -3.84
N LYS A 113 13.64 -20.08 -3.34
CA LYS A 113 13.69 -20.46 -1.91
C LYS A 113 13.72 -19.23 -1.01
N TRP A 114 14.56 -18.25 -1.33
CA TRP A 114 14.66 -16.99 -0.57
C TRP A 114 13.34 -16.24 -0.55
N GLN A 115 12.61 -16.17 -1.68
CA GLN A 115 11.29 -15.55 -1.76
C GLN A 115 10.28 -16.22 -0.83
N ILE A 116 10.23 -17.56 -0.81
CA ILE A 116 9.30 -18.32 0.04
C ILE A 116 9.65 -18.14 1.51
N VAL A 117 10.93 -18.32 1.88
CA VAL A 117 11.39 -18.24 3.29
C VAL A 117 11.13 -16.86 3.89
N ASN A 118 11.15 -15.82 3.08
CA ASN A 118 10.91 -14.44 3.51
C ASN A 118 9.48 -13.95 3.27
N ASN A 119 8.58 -14.75 2.70
CA ASN A 119 7.22 -14.32 2.31
C ASN A 119 7.25 -13.01 1.50
N ILE A 120 8.11 -12.94 0.47
CA ILE A 120 8.44 -11.70 -0.23
C ILE A 120 7.20 -11.03 -0.83
N ALA A 121 6.22 -11.79 -1.33
CA ALA A 121 5.01 -11.22 -1.92
C ALA A 121 4.20 -10.40 -0.89
N ASP A 122 4.04 -10.90 0.33
CA ASP A 122 3.41 -10.17 1.44
C ASP A 122 4.26 -8.98 1.88
N LEU A 123 5.57 -9.21 2.02
CA LEU A 123 6.51 -8.17 2.43
C LEU A 123 6.54 -6.99 1.43
N ASP A 124 6.47 -7.26 0.12
CA ASP A 124 6.42 -6.24 -0.93
C ASP A 124 5.14 -5.41 -0.85
N MET A 125 4.00 -6.06 -0.63
CA MET A 125 2.71 -5.40 -0.45
C MET A 125 2.72 -4.48 0.78
N GLU A 126 3.19 -4.97 1.94
CA GLU A 126 3.28 -4.18 3.17
C GLU A 126 4.32 -3.04 3.05
N THR A 127 5.42 -3.23 2.32
CA THR A 127 6.37 -2.14 2.01
C THR A 127 5.70 -1.07 1.16
N GLY A 128 5.01 -1.47 0.10
CA GLY A 128 4.26 -0.55 -0.76
C GLY A 128 3.20 0.23 0.02
N LYS A 129 2.56 -0.40 0.99
CA LYS A 129 1.58 0.23 1.88
C LYS A 129 2.23 1.31 2.76
N TYR A 130 3.33 1.00 3.46
CA TYR A 130 4.07 2.03 4.21
C TYR A 130 4.57 3.16 3.30
N GLN A 131 5.06 2.84 2.11
CA GLN A 131 5.48 3.81 1.10
C GLN A 131 4.31 4.74 0.71
N ALA A 132 3.12 4.19 0.45
CA ALA A 132 1.93 4.94 0.07
C ALA A 132 1.38 5.82 1.21
N ILE A 133 1.44 5.35 2.45
CA ILE A 133 0.94 6.08 3.62
C ILE A 133 1.92 7.15 4.06
N CYS A 134 3.18 6.77 4.32
CA CYS A 134 4.17 7.62 4.98
C CYS A 134 5.05 8.42 4.00
N GLY A 135 4.94 8.13 2.69
CA GLY A 135 5.78 8.72 1.65
C GLY A 135 7.14 8.03 1.47
N VAL A 136 7.52 7.16 2.40
CA VAL A 136 8.72 6.31 2.37
C VAL A 136 8.50 5.09 3.24
N ALA A 137 9.08 3.96 2.86
CA ALA A 137 9.17 2.75 3.67
C ALA A 137 10.63 2.33 3.84
N TYR A 138 10.91 1.50 4.83
CA TYR A 138 12.25 1.01 5.08
C TYR A 138 12.24 -0.49 5.29
N ARG A 139 13.26 -1.15 4.70
CA ARG A 139 13.59 -2.55 4.94
C ARG A 139 14.97 -2.69 5.54
N ILE A 140 15.17 -3.77 6.26
CA ILE A 140 16.49 -4.19 6.71
C ILE A 140 16.77 -5.61 6.22
N CYS A 141 17.98 -5.82 5.70
CA CYS A 141 18.55 -7.14 5.47
C CYS A 141 19.29 -7.59 6.74
N TYR A 142 19.10 -8.82 7.15
CA TYR A 142 19.82 -9.41 8.29
C TYR A 142 20.06 -10.90 8.03
N ILE A 143 20.93 -11.52 8.81
CA ILE A 143 21.25 -12.95 8.72
C ILE A 143 20.76 -13.61 10.01
N GLU A 144 19.93 -14.64 9.86
CA GLU A 144 19.42 -15.46 10.93
C GLU A 144 19.55 -16.93 10.54
N ASP A 145 20.12 -17.74 11.42
CA ASP A 145 20.37 -19.17 11.20
C ASP A 145 21.13 -19.48 9.89
N GLY A 146 21.98 -18.53 9.47
CA GLY A 146 22.78 -18.65 8.27
C GLY A 146 22.04 -18.34 6.96
N GLU A 147 20.80 -17.88 7.00
CA GLU A 147 20.00 -17.47 5.86
C GLU A 147 19.80 -15.94 5.83
N GLU A 148 19.85 -15.35 4.63
CA GLU A 148 19.59 -13.94 4.44
C GLU A 148 18.08 -13.67 4.51
N LYS A 149 17.72 -12.80 5.45
CA LYS A 149 16.34 -12.39 5.69
C LYS A 149 16.16 -10.90 5.47
N VAL A 150 14.91 -10.52 5.22
CA VAL A 150 14.48 -9.14 5.09
C VAL A 150 13.23 -8.90 5.93
N MET A 151 13.12 -7.70 6.52
CA MET A 151 11.92 -7.30 7.23
C MET A 151 11.64 -5.81 7.04
N ASN A 152 10.36 -5.45 7.11
CA ASN A 152 9.92 -4.06 7.13
C ASN A 152 10.15 -3.44 8.50
N ILE A 153 10.51 -2.15 8.52
CA ILE A 153 10.62 -1.35 9.73
C ILE A 153 9.62 -0.20 9.61
N LYS A 154 9.02 0.16 10.72
CA LYS A 154 8.10 1.30 10.77
C LYS A 154 8.86 2.58 10.37
N PRO A 155 8.37 3.36 9.40
CA PRO A 155 9.10 4.50 8.86
C PRO A 155 9.54 5.52 9.91
N TRP A 156 8.74 5.73 10.94
CA TRP A 156 9.04 6.67 12.04
C TRP A 156 10.06 6.18 13.06
N GLU A 157 10.55 4.95 12.91
CA GLU A 157 11.58 4.37 13.77
C GLU A 157 12.99 4.45 13.15
N ILE A 158 13.12 4.97 11.90
CA ILE A 158 14.38 5.01 11.14
C ILE A 158 14.84 6.44 10.89
N ILE A 159 16.10 6.71 11.21
CA ILE A 159 16.82 7.91 10.77
C ILE A 159 17.82 7.49 9.70
N PRO A 160 17.54 7.77 8.42
CA PRO A 160 18.48 7.49 7.33
C PRO A 160 19.59 8.54 7.29
N LEU A 161 20.80 8.10 7.07
CA LEU A 161 21.96 8.94 6.85
C LEU A 161 22.54 8.63 5.47
N GLU A 162 22.04 9.36 4.48
CA GLU A 162 22.35 9.16 3.07
C GLU A 162 23.33 10.20 2.55
N GLU A 163 24.17 9.78 1.62
CA GLU A 163 25.04 10.66 0.86
C GLU A 163 24.87 10.35 -0.63
N ASN A 164 24.50 11.36 -1.43
CA ASN A 164 24.24 11.22 -2.86
C ASN A 164 23.23 10.11 -3.19
N GLY A 165 22.18 9.96 -2.37
CA GLY A 165 21.14 8.94 -2.54
C GLY A 165 21.57 7.51 -2.21
N VAL A 166 22.71 7.34 -1.51
CA VAL A 166 23.19 6.05 -1.03
C VAL A 166 23.18 6.04 0.50
N MET A 167 22.54 5.03 1.09
CA MET A 167 22.53 4.81 2.53
C MET A 167 23.92 4.49 3.01
N LYS A 168 24.49 5.36 3.86
CA LYS A 168 25.81 5.17 4.49
C LYS A 168 25.69 4.60 5.90
N TYR A 169 24.78 5.16 6.66
CA TYR A 169 24.45 4.70 8.01
C TYR A 169 22.94 4.77 8.18
N ALA A 170 22.41 3.98 9.10
CA ALA A 170 21.02 4.08 9.52
C ALA A 170 20.93 3.90 11.03
N ILE A 171 19.99 4.58 11.64
CA ILE A 171 19.69 4.45 13.07
C ILE A 171 18.23 4.04 13.20
N ARG A 172 18.00 2.86 13.73
CA ARG A 172 16.68 2.43 14.18
C ARG A 172 16.54 2.73 15.66
N TYR A 173 15.45 3.33 16.07
CA TYR A 173 15.17 3.60 17.46
C TYR A 173 13.71 3.32 17.82
N TYR A 174 13.49 2.73 18.98
CA TYR A 174 12.15 2.43 19.46
C TYR A 174 12.13 2.35 20.98
N LYS A 175 10.96 2.68 21.54
CA LYS A 175 10.75 2.61 22.98
C LYS A 175 10.53 1.16 23.41
N THR A 176 11.18 0.80 24.53
CA THR A 176 11.02 -0.51 25.18
C THR A 176 11.17 -0.34 26.69
N TYR A 177 11.01 -1.41 27.44
CA TYR A 177 11.21 -1.40 28.90
C TYR A 177 12.43 -2.23 29.24
N ASN A 178 13.24 -1.73 30.18
CA ASN A 178 14.35 -2.49 30.74
C ASN A 178 13.83 -3.54 31.76
N ALA A 179 14.74 -4.39 32.29
CA ALA A 179 14.38 -5.41 33.26
C ALA A 179 13.79 -4.84 34.58
N GLU A 180 14.02 -3.55 34.86
CA GLU A 180 13.50 -2.85 36.04
C GLU A 180 12.15 -2.16 35.78
N GLY A 181 11.59 -2.30 34.57
CA GLY A 181 10.30 -1.68 34.16
C GLY A 181 10.39 -0.21 33.77
N ASN A 182 11.59 0.36 33.66
CA ASN A 182 11.76 1.75 33.19
C ASN A 182 11.72 1.81 31.66
N GLU A 183 11.06 2.84 31.13
CA GLU A 183 11.06 3.11 29.68
C GLU A 183 12.46 3.53 29.23
N VAL A 184 12.98 2.84 28.21
CA VAL A 184 14.27 3.14 27.57
C VAL A 184 14.10 3.16 26.06
N ILE A 185 14.97 3.86 25.37
CA ILE A 185 15.03 3.84 23.91
C ILE A 185 16.14 2.86 23.49
N LYS A 186 15.75 1.78 22.81
CA LYS A 186 16.71 0.89 22.14
C LYS A 186 17.10 1.51 20.80
N ILE A 187 18.39 1.43 20.48
CA ILE A 187 18.96 2.02 19.28
C ILE A 187 19.85 1.01 18.62
N ASP A 188 19.57 0.74 17.36
CA ASP A 188 20.39 -0.11 16.50
C ASP A 188 21.05 0.81 15.45
N PHE A 189 22.35 0.96 15.53
CA PHE A 189 23.16 1.74 14.59
C PHE A 189 23.80 0.81 13.57
N TYR A 190 23.52 1.03 12.30
CA TYR A 190 24.01 0.25 11.18
C TYR A 190 25.04 1.05 10.39
N ASP A 191 26.21 0.47 10.20
CA ASP A 191 27.25 0.96 9.27
C ASP A 191 27.42 -0.03 8.10
N ASP A 192 28.54 0.01 7.38
CA ASP A 192 28.84 -0.90 6.27
C ASP A 192 29.30 -2.30 6.69
N LYS A 193 29.58 -2.52 8.00
CA LYS A 193 30.11 -3.79 8.53
C LYS A 193 29.40 -4.27 9.78
N PHE A 194 29.01 -3.34 10.66
CA PHE A 194 28.54 -3.66 12.00
C PHE A 194 27.12 -3.17 12.24
N VAL A 195 26.39 -3.92 13.06
CA VAL A 195 25.27 -3.39 13.84
C VAL A 195 25.74 -3.20 15.27
N THR A 196 25.59 -1.97 15.77
CA THR A 196 25.92 -1.64 17.16
C THR A 196 24.64 -1.30 17.91
N GLU A 197 24.32 -2.10 18.90
CA GLU A 197 23.12 -1.93 19.71
C GLU A 197 23.46 -1.04 20.93
N TYR A 198 22.62 -0.01 21.14
CA TYR A 198 22.71 0.89 22.28
C TYR A 198 21.40 0.91 23.05
N VAL A 199 21.49 1.28 24.31
CA VAL A 199 20.36 1.73 25.12
C VAL A 199 20.57 3.17 25.52
N TYR A 200 19.54 3.98 25.32
CA TYR A 200 19.50 5.38 25.67
C TYR A 200 18.38 5.60 26.70
N GLY A 201 18.73 6.11 27.89
CA GLY A 201 17.75 6.29 28.96
C GLY A 201 18.39 6.95 30.19
N TYR A 202 17.51 7.20 31.16
CA TYR A 202 17.98 7.71 32.47
C TYR A 202 18.72 6.62 33.24
N GLY A 203 19.94 6.92 33.67
CA GLY A 203 20.67 6.04 34.57
C GLY A 203 20.06 6.06 35.97
N THR A 204 19.98 4.89 36.60
CA THR A 204 19.45 4.74 37.97
C THR A 204 20.29 5.47 39.06
N ALA A 205 21.53 5.84 38.74
CA ALA A 205 22.45 6.46 39.68
C ALA A 205 22.75 7.96 39.43
N SER A 206 22.40 8.47 38.26
CA SER A 206 22.56 9.90 37.92
C SER A 206 21.37 10.31 37.05
N ASN A 207 20.80 11.48 37.29
CA ASN A 207 19.74 12.06 36.47
C ASN A 207 20.21 12.40 35.03
N GLU A 208 21.33 11.87 34.58
CA GLU A 208 21.92 12.11 33.29
C GLU A 208 21.50 11.01 32.28
N THR A 209 21.02 11.44 31.15
CA THR A 209 20.70 10.56 30.02
C THR A 209 22.01 10.08 29.39
N SER A 210 22.24 8.78 29.36
CA SER A 210 23.47 8.19 28.80
C SER A 210 23.18 7.21 27.67
N LEU A 211 24.11 7.18 26.70
CA LEU A 211 24.13 6.20 25.63
C LEU A 211 25.10 5.08 26.02
N LYS A 212 24.58 3.85 26.17
CA LYS A 212 25.41 2.68 26.56
C LYS A 212 25.40 1.67 25.41
N VAL A 213 26.58 1.20 25.02
CA VAL A 213 26.74 0.09 24.07
C VAL A 213 26.34 -1.20 24.78
N ILE A 214 25.47 -1.97 24.16
CA ILE A 214 25.06 -3.30 24.63
C ILE A 214 25.78 -4.39 23.86
N SER A 215 25.81 -4.28 22.53
CA SER A 215 26.49 -5.24 21.66
C SER A 215 27.01 -4.58 20.40
N LYS A 216 28.02 -5.20 19.79
CA LYS A 216 28.51 -4.87 18.46
C LYS A 216 28.76 -6.17 17.71
N LYS A 217 28.04 -6.38 16.60
CA LYS A 217 28.10 -7.61 15.80
C LYS A 217 28.33 -7.29 14.33
N GLU A 218 29.10 -8.10 13.66
CA GLU A 218 29.26 -8.05 12.21
C GLU A 218 28.00 -8.58 11.52
N HIS A 219 27.46 -7.84 10.53
CA HIS A 219 26.26 -8.27 9.81
C HIS A 219 26.59 -8.98 8.48
N LEU A 220 27.86 -9.12 8.11
CA LEU A 220 28.39 -9.87 6.97
C LEU A 220 28.02 -9.32 5.57
N PHE A 221 27.29 -8.23 5.46
CA PHE A 221 27.09 -7.50 4.22
C PHE A 221 28.22 -6.49 3.98
N LYS A 222 28.40 -6.07 2.71
CA LYS A 222 29.42 -5.07 2.31
C LYS A 222 28.91 -3.62 2.36
N TYR A 223 27.64 -3.42 2.69
CA TYR A 223 26.94 -2.13 2.67
C TYR A 223 26.04 -2.02 3.87
N CYS A 224 25.65 -0.79 4.23
CA CYS A 224 24.60 -0.59 5.23
C CYS A 224 23.35 -1.41 4.86
N PRO A 225 22.83 -2.27 5.75
CA PRO A 225 21.79 -3.24 5.38
C PRO A 225 20.37 -2.64 5.37
N VAL A 226 20.21 -1.33 5.51
CA VAL A 226 18.93 -0.63 5.50
C VAL A 226 18.67 -0.02 4.13
N ILE A 227 17.48 -0.22 3.59
CA ILE A 227 17.06 0.25 2.28
C ILE A 227 15.86 1.16 2.44
N SER A 228 15.85 2.31 1.72
CA SER A 228 14.72 3.22 1.62
C SER A 228 13.91 2.97 0.35
N PHE A 229 12.59 2.84 0.49
CA PHE A 229 11.61 2.72 -0.59
C PHE A 229 10.81 4.03 -0.64
N GLU A 230 11.24 4.95 -1.49
CA GLU A 230 10.62 6.26 -1.64
C GLU A 230 9.31 6.17 -2.45
N ASN A 231 8.25 6.85 -2.02
CA ASN A 231 7.02 6.97 -2.79
C ASN A 231 7.18 7.89 -4.01
N ASN A 232 7.83 9.00 -3.76
CA ASN A 232 8.19 10.04 -4.72
C ASN A 232 9.40 10.81 -4.19
N GLU A 233 9.91 11.76 -4.97
CA GLU A 233 11.09 12.56 -4.59
C GLU A 233 10.87 13.40 -3.32
N ASP A 234 9.63 13.83 -3.09
CA ASP A 234 9.27 14.69 -1.96
C ASP A 234 8.86 13.92 -0.70
N HIS A 235 8.82 12.59 -0.75
CA HIS A 235 8.35 11.71 0.32
C HIS A 235 6.93 12.04 0.80
N ILE A 236 6.03 12.33 -0.16
CA ILE A 236 4.62 12.62 0.10
C ILE A 236 3.81 11.33 -0.03
N GLY A 237 2.91 11.07 0.94
CA GLY A 237 1.97 9.94 0.90
C GLY A 237 0.84 10.15 -0.13
N ASP A 238 0.15 9.08 -0.51
CA ASP A 238 -0.81 9.09 -1.60
C ASP A 238 -2.05 9.95 -1.34
N PHE A 239 -2.49 10.04 -0.09
CA PHE A 239 -3.66 10.80 0.30
C PHE A 239 -3.35 12.17 0.92
N GLU A 240 -2.08 12.51 1.19
CA GLU A 240 -1.73 13.74 1.88
C GLU A 240 -2.25 15.01 1.19
N LYS A 241 -2.28 15.01 -0.15
CA LYS A 241 -2.75 16.18 -0.94
C LYS A 241 -4.25 16.40 -0.85
N VAL A 242 -5.01 15.39 -0.46
CA VAL A 242 -6.48 15.44 -0.40
C VAL A 242 -7.05 15.41 1.02
N MET A 243 -6.21 15.41 2.04
CA MET A 243 -6.64 15.34 3.44
C MET A 243 -7.69 16.39 3.79
N THR A 244 -7.48 17.65 3.41
CA THR A 244 -8.43 18.73 3.69
C THR A 244 -9.77 18.57 2.95
N LEU A 245 -9.78 17.93 1.80
CA LEU A 245 -11.01 17.61 1.06
C LEU A 245 -11.79 16.50 1.77
N VAL A 246 -11.10 15.45 2.22
CA VAL A 246 -11.71 14.35 2.99
C VAL A 246 -12.29 14.87 4.32
N GLU A 247 -11.56 15.73 5.01
CA GLU A 247 -12.02 16.38 6.23
C GLU A 247 -13.25 17.26 5.98
N ALA A 248 -13.31 18.00 4.87
CA ALA A 248 -14.47 18.78 4.47
C ALA A 248 -15.68 17.88 4.14
N TYR A 249 -15.44 16.74 3.46
CA TYR A 249 -16.47 15.76 3.17
C TYR A 249 -17.06 15.15 4.45
N ASN A 250 -16.22 14.72 5.39
CA ASN A 250 -16.65 14.17 6.68
C ASN A 250 -17.47 15.19 7.48
N ARG A 251 -17.07 16.47 7.47
CA ARG A 251 -17.84 17.55 8.10
C ARG A 251 -19.19 17.76 7.43
N LEU A 252 -19.23 17.81 6.09
CA LEU A 252 -20.46 17.98 5.33
C LEU A 252 -21.48 16.88 5.62
N VAL A 253 -21.05 15.62 5.59
CA VAL A 253 -21.92 14.47 5.86
C VAL A 253 -22.40 14.45 7.31
N SER A 254 -21.50 14.76 8.26
CA SER A 254 -21.85 14.86 9.69
C SER A 254 -22.84 15.98 9.97
N ASP A 255 -22.66 17.16 9.34
CA ASP A 255 -23.57 18.29 9.47
C ASP A 255 -24.94 18.00 8.86
N THR A 256 -24.97 17.36 7.70
CA THR A 256 -26.22 16.90 7.07
C THR A 256 -26.98 15.95 7.99
N GLN A 257 -26.28 15.01 8.62
CA GLN A 257 -26.89 14.09 9.57
C GLN A 257 -27.41 14.82 10.81
N ASN A 258 -26.66 15.79 11.34
CA ASN A 258 -27.12 16.64 12.46
C ASN A 258 -28.41 17.39 12.09
N GLU A 259 -28.45 17.98 10.90
CA GLU A 259 -29.65 18.72 10.44
C GLU A 259 -30.86 17.79 10.27
N ILE A 260 -30.68 16.55 9.76
CA ILE A 260 -31.74 15.56 9.66
C ILE A 260 -32.32 15.21 11.05
N GLU A 261 -31.44 15.03 12.03
CA GLU A 261 -31.86 14.71 13.41
C GLU A 261 -32.51 15.90 14.12
N GLU A 262 -32.00 17.13 13.94
CA GLU A 262 -32.62 18.35 14.44
C GLU A 262 -34.00 18.57 13.80
N PHE A 263 -34.16 18.28 12.50
CA PHE A 263 -35.45 18.38 11.83
C PHE A 263 -36.51 17.45 12.44
N ARG A 264 -36.12 16.26 12.93
CA ARG A 264 -37.05 15.37 13.67
C ARG A 264 -37.50 15.93 15.00
N GLN A 265 -36.75 16.90 15.57
CA GLN A 265 -37.04 17.61 16.83
C GLN A 265 -37.62 18.98 16.56
N ALA A 266 -38.21 19.22 15.38
CA ALA A 266 -38.75 20.51 14.98
C ALA A 266 -39.61 21.15 16.09
N TYR A 267 -39.33 22.41 16.38
CA TYR A 267 -40.08 23.18 17.38
C TYR A 267 -41.46 23.49 16.82
N MET A 268 -42.48 23.20 17.64
CA MET A 268 -43.83 23.63 17.34
C MET A 268 -43.99 25.06 17.83
N VAL A 269 -44.31 25.97 16.92
CA VAL A 269 -44.57 27.38 17.20
C VAL A 269 -46.07 27.59 17.22
N PHE A 270 -46.53 28.28 18.25
CA PHE A 270 -47.91 28.73 18.42
C PHE A 270 -47.95 30.23 18.25
N ASP A 271 -48.80 30.73 17.37
CA ASP A 271 -48.98 32.14 17.07
C ASP A 271 -50.17 32.69 17.88
N ASN A 272 -50.19 34.02 18.19
CA ASN A 272 -51.24 34.70 18.93
C ASN A 272 -51.46 34.28 20.39
N ASP A 273 -50.52 34.57 21.28
CA ASP A 273 -50.67 34.51 22.77
C ASP A 273 -51.38 33.26 23.32
N ALA A 274 -51.35 32.15 22.57
CA ALA A 274 -51.86 30.89 23.06
C ALA A 274 -50.95 30.37 24.16
N GLU A 275 -51.27 30.63 25.43
CA GLU A 275 -50.68 29.96 26.58
C GLU A 275 -51.03 28.48 26.51
N ILE A 276 -50.11 27.68 25.98
CA ILE A 276 -50.24 26.22 25.92
C ILE A 276 -49.36 25.64 27.00
N ASP A 277 -50.01 25.00 27.96
CA ASP A 277 -49.31 24.33 29.03
C ASP A 277 -48.66 23.00 28.59
N LYS A 278 -47.73 22.51 29.39
CA LYS A 278 -46.99 21.28 29.09
C LYS A 278 -47.93 20.06 29.01
N GLU A 279 -49.05 20.05 29.71
CA GLU A 279 -50.02 18.98 29.76
C GLU A 279 -50.80 18.88 28.44
N THR A 280 -51.18 20.00 27.87
CA THR A 280 -51.82 20.08 26.54
C THR A 280 -50.91 19.57 25.42
N ILE A 281 -49.62 19.88 25.51
CA ILE A 281 -48.63 19.35 24.53
C ILE A 281 -48.49 17.82 24.65
N ILE A 282 -48.46 17.28 25.88
CA ILE A 282 -48.39 15.83 26.12
C ILE A 282 -49.68 15.15 25.64
N ALA A 283 -50.86 15.70 25.96
CA ALA A 283 -52.14 15.16 25.52
C ALA A 283 -52.27 15.16 23.99
N ALA A 284 -51.82 16.22 23.34
CA ALA A 284 -51.83 16.28 21.88
C ALA A 284 -50.89 15.28 21.22
N ARG A 285 -49.73 14.99 21.80
CA ARG A 285 -48.84 13.93 21.34
C ARG A 285 -49.49 12.56 21.46
N GLN A 286 -50.32 12.32 22.47
CA GLN A 286 -51.04 11.06 22.68
C GLN A 286 -52.25 10.90 21.75
N THR A 287 -52.97 11.97 21.52
CA THR A 287 -54.21 11.98 20.71
C THR A 287 -53.97 12.25 19.22
N GLY A 288 -52.81 12.80 18.87
CA GLY A 288 -52.49 13.22 17.50
C GLY A 288 -53.23 14.48 17.03
N ALA A 289 -53.93 15.19 17.92
CA ALA A 289 -54.76 16.38 17.58
C ALA A 289 -54.57 17.52 18.57
N PHE A 290 -54.52 18.74 18.07
CA PHE A 290 -54.55 20.00 18.83
C PHE A 290 -55.85 20.76 18.58
N THR A 291 -56.44 21.30 19.65
CA THR A 291 -57.49 22.33 19.54
C THR A 291 -56.87 23.68 19.89
N LEU A 292 -56.86 24.61 18.95
CA LEU A 292 -56.35 25.95 19.14
C LEU A 292 -57.48 26.96 19.32
N PRO A 293 -57.29 28.07 20.09
CA PRO A 293 -58.20 29.18 20.13
C PRO A 293 -58.48 29.78 18.74
N GLU A 294 -59.64 30.40 18.56
CA GLU A 294 -60.03 31.02 17.30
C GLU A 294 -58.99 32.11 16.89
N GLY A 295 -58.41 31.98 15.67
CA GLY A 295 -57.41 32.90 15.16
C GLY A 295 -55.97 32.51 15.44
N SER A 296 -55.72 31.47 16.25
CA SER A 296 -54.38 30.97 16.53
C SER A 296 -53.93 29.95 15.45
N LYS A 297 -52.61 29.91 15.19
CA LYS A 297 -51.99 28.95 14.27
C LYS A 297 -50.90 28.19 15.00
N ALA A 298 -50.79 26.91 14.70
CA ALA A 298 -49.64 26.11 15.07
C ALA A 298 -48.92 25.65 13.79
N TYR A 299 -47.61 25.78 13.78
CA TYR A 299 -46.79 25.27 12.69
C TYR A 299 -45.44 24.82 13.25
N TYR A 300 -44.80 23.91 12.51
CA TYR A 300 -43.43 23.54 12.85
C TYR A 300 -42.47 24.58 12.28
N LEU A 301 -41.57 25.09 13.14
CA LEU A 301 -40.43 25.88 12.70
C LEU A 301 -39.43 24.90 12.07
N THR A 302 -39.44 24.78 10.76
CA THR A 302 -38.53 23.94 10.03
C THR A 302 -37.47 24.79 9.34
N LYS A 303 -36.24 24.35 9.36
CA LYS A 303 -35.16 24.92 8.55
C LYS A 303 -35.35 24.45 7.10
N ASP A 304 -35.27 25.37 6.17
CA ASP A 304 -35.31 24.98 4.74
C ASP A 304 -33.96 24.45 4.34
N ILE A 305 -33.88 23.11 4.15
CA ILE A 305 -32.68 22.43 3.73
C ILE A 305 -32.74 22.28 2.21
N ASN A 306 -31.74 22.78 1.50
CA ASN A 306 -31.63 22.60 0.07
C ASN A 306 -30.86 21.28 -0.25
N PRO A 307 -31.56 20.18 -0.52
CA PRO A 307 -30.90 18.89 -0.74
C PRO A 307 -30.06 18.86 -2.01
N GLU A 308 -30.44 19.62 -3.05
CA GLU A 308 -29.70 19.69 -4.32
C GLU A 308 -28.33 20.35 -4.11
N PHE A 309 -28.26 21.41 -3.29
CA PHE A 309 -27.01 22.07 -2.96
C PHE A 309 -26.08 21.15 -2.15
N ILE A 310 -26.61 20.41 -1.18
CA ILE A 310 -25.83 19.45 -0.39
C ILE A 310 -25.29 18.34 -1.28
N GLN A 311 -26.14 17.79 -2.16
CA GLN A 311 -25.69 16.75 -3.10
C GLN A 311 -24.62 17.27 -4.03
N LEU A 312 -24.78 18.45 -4.62
CA LEU A 312 -23.76 19.08 -5.47
C LEU A 312 -22.42 19.25 -4.76
N GLN A 313 -22.44 19.71 -3.50
CA GLN A 313 -21.22 19.87 -2.71
C GLN A 313 -20.55 18.52 -2.41
N LYS A 314 -21.35 17.50 -2.07
CA LYS A 314 -20.87 16.15 -1.84
C LYS A 314 -20.20 15.58 -3.08
N ASP A 315 -20.85 15.64 -4.24
CA ASP A 315 -20.36 15.13 -5.50
C ASP A 315 -19.07 15.83 -5.94
N MET A 316 -19.02 17.17 -5.80
CA MET A 316 -17.82 17.97 -6.09
C MET A 316 -16.63 17.58 -5.19
N LEU A 317 -16.85 17.39 -3.90
CA LEU A 317 -15.79 16.97 -2.99
C LEU A 317 -15.30 15.56 -3.31
N GLU A 318 -16.22 14.63 -3.56
CA GLU A 318 -15.89 13.23 -3.91
C GLU A 318 -15.10 13.18 -5.23
N GLU A 319 -15.54 13.86 -6.28
CA GLU A 319 -14.84 13.95 -7.55
C GLU A 319 -13.41 14.52 -7.37
N ASN A 320 -13.27 15.60 -6.61
CA ASN A 320 -11.96 16.22 -6.36
C ASN A 320 -11.04 15.33 -5.53
N ILE A 321 -11.57 14.57 -4.55
CA ILE A 321 -10.79 13.60 -3.77
C ILE A 321 -10.17 12.55 -4.70
N TYR A 322 -10.96 11.92 -5.55
CA TYR A 322 -10.46 10.91 -6.49
C TYR A 322 -9.52 11.51 -7.54
N LYS A 323 -9.86 12.67 -8.12
CA LYS A 323 -9.05 13.36 -9.11
C LYS A 323 -7.67 13.75 -8.60
N PHE A 324 -7.59 14.41 -7.44
CA PHE A 324 -6.31 14.90 -6.91
C PHE A 324 -5.49 13.84 -6.19
N SER A 325 -6.11 12.73 -5.76
CA SER A 325 -5.40 11.55 -5.27
C SER A 325 -4.93 10.62 -6.41
N GLN A 326 -5.33 10.92 -7.67
CA GLN A 326 -5.07 10.06 -8.83
C GLN A 326 -5.59 8.63 -8.60
N SER A 327 -6.79 8.53 -8.03
CA SER A 327 -7.48 7.27 -7.75
C SER A 327 -8.76 7.20 -8.57
N VAL A 328 -9.33 6.00 -8.72
CA VAL A 328 -10.51 5.77 -9.55
C VAL A 328 -11.73 5.57 -8.66
N ASN A 329 -12.79 6.33 -8.92
CA ASN A 329 -14.09 6.05 -8.32
C ASN A 329 -14.74 4.85 -9.02
N MET A 330 -14.68 3.67 -8.39
CA MET A 330 -15.24 2.43 -8.94
C MET A 330 -16.79 2.40 -8.88
N THR A 331 -17.41 3.28 -8.10
CA THR A 331 -18.87 3.36 -7.91
C THR A 331 -19.53 4.30 -8.91
N ASP A 332 -18.75 5.08 -9.68
CA ASP A 332 -19.28 5.97 -10.72
C ASP A 332 -20.05 5.17 -11.77
N GLU A 333 -21.29 5.59 -12.06
CA GLU A 333 -22.15 5.00 -13.08
C GLU A 333 -21.47 4.94 -14.46
N ASN A 334 -20.63 5.93 -14.76
CA ASN A 334 -19.81 5.94 -15.97
C ASN A 334 -18.72 4.87 -15.97
N PHE A 335 -18.33 4.33 -14.82
CA PHE A 335 -17.36 3.23 -14.74
C PHE A 335 -18.05 1.87 -14.85
N SER A 336 -19.26 1.72 -14.28
CA SER A 336 -20.03 0.48 -14.22
C SER A 336 -20.98 0.29 -15.41
N GLY A 337 -21.26 1.33 -16.20
CA GLY A 337 -22.18 1.29 -17.35
C GLY A 337 -21.76 0.32 -18.46
N GLY A 338 -22.60 -0.68 -18.74
CA GLY A 338 -22.32 -1.91 -19.48
C GLY A 338 -21.98 -1.84 -20.99
N THR A 339 -21.72 -0.66 -21.57
CA THR A 339 -21.44 -0.52 -23.03
C THR A 339 -20.00 -0.05 -23.32
N GLN A 340 -19.11 -0.05 -22.34
CA GLN A 340 -17.77 0.51 -22.53
C GLN A 340 -16.78 -0.54 -23.07
N THR A 341 -16.08 -0.17 -24.15
CA THR A 341 -14.97 -0.97 -24.69
C THR A 341 -13.82 -1.06 -23.70
N GLY A 342 -13.03 -2.14 -23.77
CA GLY A 342 -11.84 -2.31 -22.95
C GLY A 342 -10.86 -1.14 -23.05
N GLU A 343 -10.81 -0.42 -24.20
CA GLU A 343 -10.01 0.79 -24.36
C GLU A 343 -10.54 1.98 -23.55
N SER A 344 -11.85 2.19 -23.52
CA SER A 344 -12.45 3.26 -22.71
C SER A 344 -12.13 3.10 -21.22
N ARG A 345 -12.11 1.86 -20.71
CA ARG A 345 -11.71 1.56 -19.34
C ARG A 345 -10.24 1.89 -19.06
N LYS A 346 -9.33 1.65 -20.01
CA LYS A 346 -7.91 2.00 -19.88
C LYS A 346 -7.69 3.50 -19.72
N TRP A 347 -8.45 4.33 -20.45
CA TRP A 347 -8.37 5.78 -20.32
C TRP A 347 -8.81 6.28 -18.94
N LYS A 348 -9.79 5.62 -18.33
CA LYS A 348 -10.29 5.98 -16.99
C LYS A 348 -9.31 5.68 -15.86
N ILE A 349 -8.44 4.68 -16.03
CA ILE A 349 -7.42 4.33 -15.04
C ILE A 349 -6.07 5.00 -15.32
N LEU A 350 -5.98 5.87 -16.33
CA LEU A 350 -4.71 6.47 -16.76
C LEU A 350 -3.99 7.23 -15.64
N ASP A 351 -4.73 7.97 -14.82
CA ASP A 351 -4.15 8.72 -13.70
C ASP A 351 -3.58 7.79 -12.63
N LEU A 352 -4.27 6.68 -12.34
CA LEU A 352 -3.79 5.64 -11.45
C LEU A 352 -2.55 4.95 -12.03
N GLU A 353 -2.53 4.68 -13.35
CA GLU A 353 -1.35 4.09 -14.01
C GLU A 353 -0.15 5.04 -13.98
N ASN A 354 -0.34 6.34 -14.24
CA ASN A 354 0.73 7.33 -14.15
C ASN A 354 1.34 7.37 -12.73
N LYS A 355 0.50 7.34 -11.69
CA LYS A 355 0.95 7.23 -10.30
C LYS A 355 1.72 5.92 -10.06
N ALA A 356 1.18 4.82 -10.55
CA ALA A 356 1.76 3.49 -10.42
C ALA A 356 3.15 3.39 -11.08
N ILE A 357 3.33 3.94 -12.29
CA ILE A 357 4.62 3.96 -12.98
C ILE A 357 5.71 4.68 -12.17
N VAL A 358 5.38 5.80 -11.54
CA VAL A 358 6.34 6.54 -10.70
C VAL A 358 6.75 5.69 -9.49
N LYS A 359 5.78 5.06 -8.82
CA LYS A 359 6.04 4.17 -7.68
C LYS A 359 6.86 2.95 -8.08
N GLU A 360 6.52 2.31 -9.18
CA GLU A 360 7.25 1.16 -9.73
C GLU A 360 8.74 1.46 -9.92
N ARG A 361 9.05 2.58 -10.57
CA ARG A 361 10.46 2.98 -10.80
C ARG A 361 11.22 3.22 -9.49
N LYS A 362 10.57 3.85 -8.49
CA LYS A 362 11.17 4.07 -7.18
C LYS A 362 11.32 2.76 -6.40
N PHE A 363 10.33 1.90 -6.49
CA PHE A 363 10.36 0.58 -5.83
C PHE A 363 11.41 -0.34 -6.47
N GLU A 364 11.50 -0.38 -7.79
CA GLU A 364 12.54 -1.13 -8.51
C GLU A 364 13.95 -0.65 -8.14
N LYS A 365 14.17 0.68 -8.07
CA LYS A 365 15.45 1.25 -7.62
C LYS A 365 15.83 0.72 -6.24
N ALA A 366 14.89 0.70 -5.29
CA ALA A 366 15.12 0.21 -3.94
C ALA A 366 15.37 -1.31 -3.90
N LEU A 367 14.64 -2.09 -4.69
CA LEU A 367 14.88 -3.53 -4.82
C LEU A 367 16.26 -3.84 -5.39
N ARG A 368 16.76 -3.06 -6.34
CA ARG A 368 18.13 -3.22 -6.85
C ARG A 368 19.19 -2.96 -5.78
N GLU A 369 18.99 -1.97 -4.90
CA GLU A 369 19.87 -1.78 -3.74
C GLU A 369 19.73 -2.96 -2.74
N GLN A 370 18.54 -3.49 -2.52
CA GLN A 370 18.33 -4.69 -1.70
C GLN A 370 19.10 -5.89 -2.26
N PHE A 371 18.98 -6.19 -3.56
CA PHE A 371 19.71 -7.28 -4.18
C PHE A 371 21.22 -7.05 -4.20
N LYS A 372 21.68 -5.82 -4.32
CA LYS A 372 23.11 -5.50 -4.19
C LYS A 372 23.65 -5.86 -2.80
N ILE A 373 22.88 -5.61 -1.74
CA ILE A 373 23.24 -5.99 -0.38
C ILE A 373 23.21 -7.52 -0.24
N LEU A 374 22.16 -8.19 -0.67
CA LEU A 374 22.00 -9.65 -0.60
C LEU A 374 23.09 -10.39 -1.40
N CYS A 375 23.33 -10.00 -2.66
CA CYS A 375 24.38 -10.58 -3.47
C CYS A 375 25.77 -10.41 -2.84
N SER A 376 26.01 -9.34 -2.06
CA SER A 376 27.26 -9.18 -1.35
C SER A 376 27.51 -10.26 -0.31
N SER A 377 26.47 -10.84 0.30
CA SER A 377 26.55 -11.99 1.21
C SER A 377 26.62 -13.30 0.46
N TRP A 378 25.74 -13.51 -0.54
CA TRP A 378 25.73 -14.73 -1.34
C TRP A 378 27.08 -14.99 -2.02
N ASN A 379 27.73 -13.95 -2.52
CA ASN A 379 29.03 -14.07 -3.19
C ASN A 379 30.19 -14.38 -2.21
N VAL A 380 30.09 -14.05 -0.93
CA VAL A 380 31.03 -14.52 0.10
C VAL A 380 30.97 -16.05 0.26
N ARG A 381 29.80 -16.65 0.01
CA ARG A 381 29.61 -18.12 0.04
C ARG A 381 29.98 -18.83 -1.26
N GLY A 382 30.67 -18.14 -2.17
CA GLY A 382 31.19 -18.71 -3.40
C GLY A 382 30.26 -18.62 -4.62
N LYS A 383 29.14 -17.87 -4.53
CA LYS A 383 28.30 -17.54 -5.70
C LYS A 383 28.88 -16.33 -6.43
N ASP A 384 28.65 -16.21 -7.73
CA ASP A 384 29.01 -15.03 -8.53
C ASP A 384 27.77 -14.42 -9.17
N LEU A 385 26.68 -14.32 -8.38
CA LEU A 385 25.44 -13.71 -8.83
C LEU A 385 25.56 -12.19 -8.76
N LYS A 386 25.29 -11.54 -9.88
CA LYS A 386 25.33 -10.08 -9.98
C LYS A 386 23.91 -9.51 -9.80
N TYR A 387 23.75 -8.51 -8.93
CA TYR A 387 22.44 -7.93 -8.63
C TYR A 387 21.75 -7.31 -9.86
N TRP A 388 22.48 -6.88 -10.88
CA TRP A 388 21.94 -6.35 -12.13
C TRP A 388 21.49 -7.43 -13.11
N ASP A 389 21.84 -8.70 -12.90
CA ASP A 389 21.37 -9.84 -13.67
C ASP A 389 20.07 -10.43 -13.08
N ILE A 390 19.56 -9.87 -11.98
CA ILE A 390 18.27 -10.23 -11.41
C ILE A 390 17.18 -9.39 -12.11
N TYR A 391 16.26 -10.10 -12.73
CA TYR A 391 15.11 -9.53 -13.40
C TYR A 391 13.98 -9.27 -12.40
N ILE A 392 13.36 -8.11 -12.49
CA ILE A 392 12.24 -7.70 -11.61
C ILE A 392 11.09 -7.27 -12.51
N GLN A 393 9.97 -7.95 -12.44
CA GLN A 393 8.80 -7.64 -13.26
C GLN A 393 7.60 -7.31 -12.39
N PHE A 394 6.98 -6.18 -12.69
CA PHE A 394 5.69 -5.75 -12.14
C PHE A 394 4.58 -6.13 -13.13
N SER A 395 3.49 -6.66 -12.59
CA SER A 395 2.29 -6.96 -13.37
C SER A 395 1.09 -6.27 -12.72
N ARG A 396 0.24 -5.66 -13.54
CA ARG A 396 -0.95 -4.96 -13.04
C ARG A 396 -2.05 -5.95 -12.69
N ALA A 397 -2.59 -5.85 -11.48
CA ALA A 397 -3.75 -6.64 -11.06
C ALA A 397 -5.04 -6.03 -11.62
N ILE A 398 -5.26 -6.21 -12.91
CA ILE A 398 -6.51 -5.81 -13.58
C ILE A 398 -7.33 -7.08 -13.81
N PRO A 399 -8.65 -7.09 -13.47
CA PRO A 399 -9.53 -8.19 -13.85
C PRO A 399 -9.49 -8.40 -15.36
N LYS A 400 -9.05 -9.58 -15.80
CA LYS A 400 -8.97 -9.91 -17.22
C LYS A 400 -10.34 -10.41 -17.70
N ASP A 401 -10.86 -9.78 -18.74
CA ASP A 401 -12.07 -10.26 -19.41
C ASP A 401 -11.72 -11.48 -20.25
N LEU A 402 -12.07 -12.66 -19.75
CA LEU A 402 -11.79 -13.93 -20.42
C LEU A 402 -12.51 -14.03 -21.78
N SER A 403 -13.68 -13.42 -21.92
CA SER A 403 -14.40 -13.39 -23.20
C SER A 403 -13.65 -12.59 -24.25
N TYR A 404 -13.14 -11.41 -23.86
CA TYR A 404 -12.31 -10.59 -24.74
C TYR A 404 -11.01 -11.31 -25.11
N LEU A 405 -10.36 -11.98 -24.16
CA LEU A 405 -9.13 -12.75 -24.42
C LEU A 405 -9.38 -13.93 -25.37
N ALA A 406 -10.49 -14.65 -25.20
CA ALA A 406 -10.89 -15.72 -26.10
C ALA A 406 -11.10 -15.21 -27.53
N ASP A 407 -11.74 -14.05 -27.68
CA ASP A 407 -11.91 -13.38 -28.98
C ASP A 407 -10.58 -12.97 -29.60
N VAL A 408 -9.66 -12.41 -28.82
CA VAL A 408 -8.30 -12.04 -29.28
C VAL A 408 -7.52 -13.26 -29.74
N VAL A 409 -7.50 -14.32 -28.93
CA VAL A 409 -6.82 -15.59 -29.28
C VAL A 409 -7.40 -16.17 -30.56
N THR A 410 -8.73 -16.16 -30.71
CA THR A 410 -9.42 -16.66 -31.91
C THR A 410 -9.05 -15.85 -33.16
N LYS A 411 -8.98 -14.52 -33.04
CA LYS A 411 -8.65 -13.62 -34.16
C LYS A 411 -7.17 -13.66 -34.55
N LEU A 412 -6.29 -13.95 -33.60
CA LEU A 412 -4.83 -14.04 -33.83
C LEU A 412 -4.38 -15.44 -34.25
N LYS A 413 -5.27 -16.45 -34.17
CA LYS A 413 -4.96 -17.82 -34.59
C LYS A 413 -4.56 -17.86 -36.07
N GLY A 414 -3.35 -18.40 -36.34
CA GLY A 414 -2.77 -18.44 -37.67
C GLY A 414 -1.95 -17.19 -38.06
N ILE A 415 -1.93 -16.14 -37.23
CA ILE A 415 -1.09 -14.94 -37.44
C ILE A 415 0.14 -15.00 -36.56
N VAL A 416 0.02 -15.51 -35.33
CA VAL A 416 1.11 -15.70 -34.36
C VAL A 416 1.20 -17.17 -33.98
N SER A 417 2.31 -17.58 -33.37
CA SER A 417 2.51 -18.97 -32.92
C SER A 417 1.51 -19.35 -31.82
N ASP A 418 1.13 -20.63 -31.77
CA ASP A 418 0.23 -21.15 -30.72
C ASP A 418 0.83 -20.92 -29.32
N ARG A 419 2.16 -20.95 -29.18
CA ARG A 419 2.87 -20.64 -27.93
C ARG A 419 2.59 -19.20 -27.44
N THR A 420 2.63 -18.23 -28.36
CA THR A 420 2.26 -16.85 -28.06
C THR A 420 0.80 -16.71 -27.70
N LEU A 421 -0.11 -17.46 -28.37
CA LEU A 421 -1.53 -17.44 -28.05
C LEU A 421 -1.82 -17.99 -26.66
N ILE A 422 -1.18 -19.09 -26.29
CA ILE A 422 -1.34 -19.73 -24.98
C ILE A 422 -0.79 -18.81 -23.88
N SER A 423 0.34 -18.12 -24.11
CA SER A 423 0.89 -17.15 -23.14
C SER A 423 -0.02 -15.94 -22.85
N LEU A 424 -1.02 -15.68 -23.67
CA LEU A 424 -2.02 -14.63 -23.41
C LEU A 424 -3.10 -15.06 -22.42
N LEU A 425 -3.23 -16.39 -22.17
CA LEU A 425 -4.27 -16.93 -21.30
C LEU A 425 -3.79 -16.90 -19.83
N PRO A 426 -4.46 -16.16 -18.96
CA PRO A 426 -3.97 -15.87 -17.61
C PRO A 426 -4.11 -17.01 -16.60
N PHE A 427 -4.69 -18.13 -17.00
CA PHE A 427 -4.90 -19.33 -16.18
C PHE A 427 -3.93 -20.47 -16.56
N ILE A 428 -2.99 -20.21 -17.46
CA ILE A 428 -1.96 -21.17 -17.85
C ILE A 428 -0.63 -20.69 -17.28
N ASP A 429 -0.18 -21.34 -16.22
CA ASP A 429 1.05 -20.98 -15.51
C ASP A 429 2.31 -21.57 -16.17
N ASP A 430 2.20 -22.78 -16.75
CA ASP A 430 3.28 -23.45 -17.45
C ASP A 430 2.90 -23.74 -18.91
N ILE A 431 3.48 -22.94 -19.79
CA ILE A 431 3.22 -23.00 -21.23
C ILE A 431 3.81 -24.31 -21.83
N ASP A 432 4.95 -24.76 -21.35
CA ASP A 432 5.62 -25.96 -21.87
C ASP A 432 4.85 -27.21 -21.46
N PHE A 433 4.38 -27.27 -20.22
CA PHE A 433 3.49 -28.34 -19.76
C PHE A 433 2.17 -28.39 -20.55
N GLU A 434 1.55 -27.24 -20.84
CA GLU A 434 0.32 -27.18 -21.66
C GLU A 434 0.55 -27.67 -23.08
N PHE A 435 1.73 -27.37 -23.65
CA PHE A 435 2.11 -27.92 -24.96
C PHE A 435 2.30 -29.43 -24.94
N GLU A 436 2.99 -29.98 -23.94
CA GLU A 436 3.16 -31.41 -23.77
C GLU A 436 1.82 -32.14 -23.63
N GLN A 437 0.93 -31.63 -22.80
CA GLN A 437 -0.42 -32.17 -22.65
C GLN A 437 -1.20 -32.14 -23.96
N ARG A 438 -1.12 -31.07 -24.73
CA ARG A 438 -1.79 -30.94 -26.03
C ARG A 438 -1.23 -31.90 -27.06
N GLU A 439 0.09 -32.14 -27.08
CA GLU A 439 0.72 -33.16 -27.95
C GLU A 439 0.28 -34.57 -27.56
N GLU A 440 0.20 -34.87 -26.27
CA GLU A 440 -0.29 -36.17 -25.78
C GLU A 440 -1.75 -36.40 -26.16
N GLU A 441 -2.63 -35.40 -26.04
CA GLU A 441 -4.01 -35.48 -26.45
C GLU A 441 -4.17 -35.68 -27.97
N LEU A 442 -3.42 -34.95 -28.78
CA LEU A 442 -3.41 -35.10 -30.22
C LEU A 442 -2.93 -36.52 -30.61
N THR A 443 -1.85 -37.00 -30.00
CA THR A 443 -1.29 -38.32 -30.27
C THR A 443 -2.26 -39.43 -29.89
N SER A 444 -2.94 -39.32 -28.75
CA SER A 444 -3.97 -40.25 -28.30
C SER A 444 -5.21 -40.25 -29.23
N THR A 445 -5.64 -39.08 -29.68
CA THR A 445 -6.78 -38.92 -30.57
C THR A 445 -6.49 -39.45 -31.98
N TYR A 446 -5.30 -39.17 -32.54
CA TYR A 446 -4.87 -39.73 -33.84
C TYR A 446 -4.61 -41.21 -33.75
N GLY A 447 -4.08 -41.72 -32.63
CA GLY A 447 -3.89 -43.14 -32.38
C GLY A 447 -5.21 -43.92 -32.35
N GLN A 448 -6.26 -43.34 -31.74
CA GLN A 448 -7.61 -43.93 -31.76
C GLN A 448 -8.23 -43.92 -33.17
N LEU A 449 -8.13 -42.77 -33.89
CA LEU A 449 -8.60 -42.67 -35.28
C LEU A 449 -7.90 -43.64 -36.22
N TYR A 450 -6.60 -43.95 -36.01
CA TYR A 450 -5.87 -44.94 -36.83
C TYR A 450 -6.27 -46.36 -36.51
N ASN A 451 -6.65 -46.69 -35.29
CA ASN A 451 -7.14 -48.01 -34.88
C ASN A 451 -8.60 -48.26 -35.31
N ASP A 452 -9.40 -47.21 -35.53
CA ASP A 452 -10.80 -47.31 -35.99
C ASP A 452 -10.95 -47.29 -37.53
N LEU A 453 -9.84 -47.20 -38.28
CA LEU A 453 -9.90 -47.34 -39.74
C LEU A 453 -10.11 -48.85 -40.08
N PRO A 454 -11.13 -49.20 -40.83
CA PRO A 454 -11.35 -50.60 -41.23
C PRO A 454 -10.20 -51.06 -42.07
N ASP A 455 -9.70 -52.25 -41.74
CA ASP A 455 -8.58 -52.92 -42.39
C ASP A 455 -8.92 -53.27 -43.86
N THR A 456 -8.81 -52.26 -44.75
CA THR A 456 -9.10 -52.39 -46.20
C THR A 456 -7.94 -52.95 -47.01
N ALA A 457 -6.91 -53.47 -46.31
CA ALA A 457 -5.74 -54.05 -47.00
C ALA A 457 -5.88 -55.55 -47.46
N SER A 458 -7.04 -56.21 -47.24
CA SER A 458 -7.21 -57.63 -47.55
C SER A 458 -8.07 -57.95 -48.79
N GLN A 459 -8.38 -56.98 -49.65
CA GLN A 459 -9.10 -57.28 -50.93
C GLN A 459 -8.41 -56.63 -52.15
N LEU A 460 -7.22 -57.09 -52.46
CA LEU A 460 -6.75 -57.01 -53.85
C LEU A 460 -7.03 -58.36 -54.53
N PRO A 461 -7.81 -58.44 -55.62
CA PRO A 461 -8.01 -59.64 -56.36
C PRO A 461 -6.68 -60.01 -57.09
N ASN A 462 -6.24 -61.27 -56.93
CA ASN A 462 -5.17 -61.84 -57.72
C ASN A 462 -5.45 -61.67 -59.21
N ALA A 463 -4.67 -60.85 -59.88
CA ALA A 463 -4.59 -60.89 -61.35
C ALA A 463 -3.64 -61.98 -61.73
N SER A 464 -4.19 -63.14 -62.02
CA SER A 464 -3.57 -64.18 -62.82
C SER A 464 -4.41 -64.36 -64.08
N GLU A 465 -3.78 -64.03 -65.16
CA GLU A 465 -3.80 -64.33 -66.57
C GLU A 465 -3.95 -63.12 -67.47
#